data_3b7262a6b9e1c727b19ee78d7d137c5c
#
_entry.id   3b7262a6b9e1c727b19ee78d7d137c5c
#
_cell.length_a   1.000
_cell.length_b   1.000
_cell.length_c   1.000
_cell.angle_alpha   90.00
_cell.angle_beta   90.00
_cell.angle_gamma   90.00
#
_symmetry.space_group_name_H-M   'P 1'
#
loop_
_entity.id
_entity.type
_entity.pdbx_description
1 polymer ?
#
loop_
_entity_poly.entity_id
_entity_poly.type
_entity_poly.pdbx_seq_one_letter_code
_entity_poly.pdbx_strand_id
1 'polypeptide(L)' 'MFEGCTSLKKVELHEKLGAIGERAFFGCSSLDFIVIPDSVKQIGQDAFTNTDKQFIIQCSFGSYAEEYARKNKFKYQLV' A
#
# COMPACT_ATOMS: atom_id res chain seq x y z
N MET A 1 6.06 5.33 -9.71
CA MET A 1 5.97 6.63 -9.12
C MET A 1 6.86 6.83 -7.94
N PHE A 2 6.75 5.98 -6.93
CA PHE A 2 7.63 6.08 -5.78
C PHE A 2 8.61 4.92 -5.71
N GLU A 3 8.85 4.29 -6.84
CA GLU A 3 9.74 3.15 -6.91
C GLU A 3 11.14 3.55 -6.42
N GLY A 4 11.69 2.74 -5.51
CA GLY A 4 13.02 2.99 -5.00
C GLY A 4 13.15 4.16 -4.01
N CYS A 5 12.05 4.70 -3.52
CA CYS A 5 12.09 5.82 -2.57
C CYS A 5 12.43 5.31 -1.17
N THR A 6 13.70 5.02 -0.95
CA THR A 6 14.14 4.39 0.31
C THR A 6 14.01 5.29 1.54
N SER A 7 13.82 6.60 1.34
CA SER A 7 13.62 7.53 2.44
C SER A 7 12.16 7.82 2.75
N LEU A 8 11.25 7.29 1.96
CA LEU A 8 9.82 7.54 2.13
C LEU A 8 9.31 6.71 3.30
N LYS A 9 8.81 7.38 4.33
CA LYS A 9 8.33 6.70 5.54
C LYS A 9 6.82 6.62 5.65
N LYS A 10 6.12 7.57 5.04
CA LYS A 10 4.68 7.72 5.22
C LYS A 10 4.07 8.28 3.95
N VAL A 11 2.95 7.73 3.53
CA VAL A 11 2.25 8.17 2.33
C VAL A 11 0.76 8.27 2.62
N GLU A 12 0.16 9.39 2.24
CA GLU A 12 -1.29 9.54 2.26
C GLU A 12 -1.77 9.61 0.82
N LEU A 13 -2.70 8.76 0.48
CA LEU A 13 -3.24 8.72 -0.86
C LEU A 13 -4.51 9.56 -0.94
N HIS A 14 -4.74 10.14 -2.11
CA HIS A 14 -5.91 10.95 -2.36
C HIS A 14 -7.17 10.11 -2.23
N GLU A 15 -8.22 10.67 -1.63
CA GLU A 15 -9.48 9.96 -1.37
C GLU A 15 -10.19 9.48 -2.63
N LYS A 16 -9.87 10.06 -3.77
CA LYS A 16 -10.49 9.71 -5.03
C LYS A 16 -9.58 8.85 -5.92
N LEU A 17 -8.44 8.43 -5.39
CA LEU A 17 -7.52 7.60 -6.15
C LEU A 17 -8.19 6.25 -6.45
N GLY A 18 -8.24 5.88 -7.71
CA GLY A 18 -8.89 4.66 -8.15
C GLY A 18 -7.99 3.45 -8.24
N ALA A 19 -6.69 3.67 -8.40
CA ALA A 19 -5.78 2.56 -8.62
C ALA A 19 -4.37 2.93 -8.16
N ILE A 20 -3.62 1.91 -7.75
CA ILE A 20 -2.19 2.03 -7.46
C ILE A 20 -1.46 1.32 -8.59
N GLY A 21 -0.53 2.01 -9.21
CA GLY A 21 0.18 1.49 -10.36
C GLY A 21 1.11 0.34 -10.03
N GLU A 22 1.51 -0.36 -11.06
CA GLU A 22 2.48 -1.44 -10.95
C GLU A 22 3.79 -0.88 -10.39
N ARG A 23 4.32 -1.55 -9.38
CA ARG A 23 5.58 -1.19 -8.72
C ARG A 23 5.61 0.23 -8.15
N ALA A 24 4.45 0.78 -7.84
CA ALA A 24 4.38 2.18 -7.40
C ALA A 24 5.22 2.45 -6.15
N PHE A 25 5.31 1.50 -5.23
CA PHE A 25 6.08 1.62 -4.00
C PHE A 25 7.15 0.55 -3.88
N PHE A 26 7.57 0.01 -5.00
CA PHE A 26 8.59 -1.04 -5.03
C PHE A 26 9.89 -0.51 -4.43
N GLY A 27 10.43 -1.25 -3.49
CA GLY A 27 11.72 -0.88 -2.90
C GLY A 27 11.66 0.26 -1.88
N CYS A 28 10.47 0.67 -1.45
CA CYS A 28 10.34 1.70 -0.42
C CYS A 28 10.59 1.08 0.95
N SER A 29 11.85 0.79 1.23
CA SER A 29 12.23 -0.01 2.39
C SER A 29 12.08 0.70 3.73
N SER A 30 11.86 2.02 3.74
CA SER A 30 11.62 2.77 4.96
C SER A 30 10.15 3.06 5.21
N LEU A 31 9.27 2.59 4.34
CA LEU A 31 7.85 2.88 4.45
C LEU A 31 7.25 2.10 5.62
N ASP A 32 6.76 2.82 6.63
CA ASP A 32 6.19 2.20 7.82
C ASP A 32 4.75 1.76 7.60
N PHE A 33 3.95 2.61 6.99
CA PHE A 33 2.56 2.28 6.71
C PHE A 33 2.03 3.13 5.56
N ILE A 34 0.90 2.71 5.01
CA ILE A 34 0.20 3.47 4.00
C ILE A 34 -1.30 3.36 4.27
N VAL A 35 -2.00 4.48 4.13
CA VAL A 35 -3.45 4.50 4.23
C VAL A 35 -4.03 4.41 2.82
N ILE A 36 -4.75 3.34 2.54
CA ILE A 36 -5.33 3.13 1.21
C ILE A 36 -6.83 3.39 1.30
N PRO A 37 -7.34 4.40 0.60
CA PRO A 37 -8.75 4.72 0.67
C PRO A 37 -9.63 3.69 -0.03
N ASP A 38 -10.92 3.67 0.31
CA ASP A 38 -11.88 2.74 -0.27
C ASP A 38 -12.04 2.92 -1.78
N SER A 39 -11.69 4.09 -2.29
CA SER A 39 -11.80 4.36 -3.72
C SER A 39 -10.84 3.52 -4.56
N VAL A 40 -9.76 3.02 -3.95
CA VAL A 40 -8.80 2.20 -4.67
C VAL A 40 -9.41 0.83 -4.93
N LYS A 41 -9.53 0.49 -6.19
CA LYS A 41 -10.11 -0.78 -6.63
C LYS A 41 -9.12 -1.66 -7.36
N GLN A 42 -7.89 -1.21 -7.51
CA GLN A 42 -6.86 -1.95 -8.21
C GLN A 42 -5.49 -1.60 -7.65
N ILE A 43 -4.69 -2.62 -7.38
CA ILE A 43 -3.31 -2.43 -6.96
C ILE A 43 -2.45 -3.26 -7.90
N GLY A 44 -1.50 -2.60 -8.54
CA GLY A 44 -0.66 -3.23 -9.54
C GLY A 44 0.28 -4.26 -8.95
N GLN A 45 0.84 -5.07 -9.84
CA GLN A 45 1.79 -6.11 -9.46
C GLN A 45 3.02 -5.49 -8.84
N ASP A 46 3.52 -6.10 -7.76
CA ASP A 46 4.74 -5.68 -7.07
C ASP A 46 4.69 -4.25 -6.53
N ALA A 47 3.48 -3.71 -6.32
CA ALA A 47 3.35 -2.33 -5.84
C ALA A 47 4.04 -2.11 -4.51
N PHE A 48 4.06 -3.11 -3.64
CA PHE A 48 4.64 -2.99 -2.30
C PHE A 48 5.74 -4.02 -2.04
N THR A 49 6.38 -4.51 -3.08
CA THR A 49 7.46 -5.47 -2.94
C THR A 49 8.72 -4.79 -2.38
N ASN A 50 9.44 -5.47 -1.52
CA ASN A 50 10.66 -4.96 -0.87
C ASN A 50 10.41 -3.75 0.01
N THR A 51 9.25 -3.73 0.66
CA THR A 51 8.98 -2.74 1.72
C THR A 51 9.54 -3.26 3.04
N ASP A 52 9.44 -2.42 4.09
CA ASP A 52 9.87 -2.80 5.43
C ASP A 52 9.13 -4.06 5.89
N LYS A 53 9.80 -4.88 6.70
CA LYS A 53 9.18 -6.08 7.28
C LYS A 53 7.99 -5.75 8.17
N GLN A 54 7.97 -4.56 8.76
CA GLN A 54 6.88 -4.13 9.63
C GLN A 54 5.89 -3.22 8.92
N PHE A 55 5.96 -3.17 7.62
CA PHE A 55 5.06 -2.39 6.80
C PHE A 55 3.60 -2.81 7.05
N ILE A 56 2.74 -1.81 7.28
CA ILE A 56 1.34 -2.03 7.57
C ILE A 56 0.47 -1.30 6.56
N ILE A 57 -0.53 -1.99 6.04
CA ILE A 57 -1.54 -1.37 5.17
C ILE A 57 -2.73 -1.01 6.04
N GLN A 58 -3.04 0.28 6.12
CA GLN A 58 -4.24 0.75 6.82
C GLN A 58 -5.36 0.88 5.81
N CYS A 59 -6.48 0.25 6.08
CA CYS A 59 -7.58 0.17 5.14
C CYS A 59 -8.89 -0.01 5.88
N SER A 60 -10.01 0.14 5.16
CA SER A 60 -11.33 -0.07 5.73
C SER A 60 -11.75 -1.53 5.60
N PHE A 61 -12.62 -1.95 6.50
CA PHE A 61 -13.17 -3.29 6.44
C PHE A 61 -13.89 -3.51 5.10
N GLY A 62 -13.60 -4.64 4.47
CA GLY A 62 -14.24 -5.01 3.21
C GLY A 62 -13.72 -4.28 1.99
N SER A 63 -12.70 -3.44 2.13
CA SER A 63 -12.13 -2.73 1.00
C SER A 63 -11.24 -3.64 0.16
N TYR A 64 -10.96 -3.19 -1.07
CA TYR A 64 -10.02 -3.90 -1.94
C TYR A 64 -8.66 -4.02 -1.27
N ALA A 65 -8.25 -2.97 -0.57
CA ALA A 65 -6.94 -2.96 0.09
C ALA A 65 -6.84 -4.03 1.17
N GLU A 66 -7.92 -4.25 1.92
CA GLU A 66 -7.93 -5.31 2.91
C GLU A 66 -7.74 -6.68 2.26
N GLU A 67 -8.47 -6.93 1.20
CA GLU A 67 -8.38 -8.19 0.49
C GLU A 67 -6.98 -8.39 -0.10
N TYR A 68 -6.43 -7.32 -0.68
CA TYR A 68 -5.09 -7.36 -1.24
C TYR A 68 -4.06 -7.71 -0.17
N ALA A 69 -4.13 -7.04 0.98
CA ALA A 69 -3.19 -7.30 2.07
C ALA A 69 -3.29 -8.74 2.56
N ARG A 70 -4.49 -9.24 2.69
CA ARG A 70 -4.73 -10.60 3.15
C ARG A 70 -4.19 -11.63 2.15
N LYS A 71 -4.46 -11.42 0.86
CA LYS A 71 -3.99 -12.33 -0.19
C LYS A 71 -2.48 -12.37 -0.30
N ASN A 72 -1.84 -11.24 -0.08
CA ASN A 72 -0.39 -11.12 -0.25
C ASN A 72 0.36 -11.20 1.08
N LYS A 73 -0.34 -11.53 2.15
CA LYS A 73 0.25 -11.76 3.47
C LYS A 73 0.93 -10.52 4.05
N PHE A 74 0.44 -9.34 3.70
CA PHE A 74 0.87 -8.11 4.34
C PHE A 74 0.16 -7.95 5.67
N LYS A 75 0.81 -7.29 6.61
CA LYS A 75 0.14 -6.86 7.84
C LYS A 75 -0.82 -5.74 7.48
N TYR A 76 -2.00 -5.75 8.04
CA TYR A 76 -2.95 -4.67 7.80
C TYR A 76 -3.69 -4.32 9.07
N GLN A 77 -4.20 -3.10 9.10
CA GLN A 77 -4.95 -2.57 10.23
C GLN A 77 -6.20 -1.89 9.71
N LEU A 78 -7.33 -2.21 10.31
CA LEU A 78 -8.60 -1.58 9.93
C LEU A 78 -8.73 -0.22 10.61
N VAL A 79 -9.17 0.75 9.86
CA VAL A 79 -9.36 2.11 10.36
C VAL A 79 -10.77 2.60 10.15
#